data_626201150331ec3bf7f5431da92758fc
#
_entry.id   626201150331ec3bf7f5431da92758fc
#
_cell.length_a   1.000
_cell.length_b   1.000
_cell.length_c   1.000
_cell.angle_alpha   90.00
_cell.angle_beta   90.00
_cell.angle_gamma   90.00
#
_symmetry.space_group_name_H-M   'P 1'
#
loop_
_entity.id
_entity.type
_entity.pdbx_description
1 polymer ?
#
loop_
_entity_poly.entity_id
_entity_poly.type
_entity_poly.pdbx_seq_one_letter_code
_entity_poly.pdbx_strand_id
1 'polypeptide(L)'
;LTRINKSIEDGEFFDNTVLNNAVKHVKDNGSALHVFGLLSDGGVHSHYKHLFAILELAKKQGIDKVYVHAFLDGRDVDQKSALKYIEETEDKFKELGVGQFASVSGRYYAMDRDKRWDREERAYNAIRNFEGPTFTSAKAGVEANYKNDVTDEFVEPFIVCLLYTSD
;
A
#
# COMPACT_ATOMS: atom_id res chain seq x y z
N LEU A 1 -16.42 2.51 -7.23
CA LEU A 1 -15.13 2.49 -7.94
C LEU A 1 -15.19 3.05 -9.35
N THR A 2 -16.24 2.77 -10.13
CA THR A 2 -16.40 3.24 -11.53
C THR A 2 -16.22 4.76 -11.68
N ARG A 3 -16.75 5.55 -10.72
CA ARG A 3 -16.56 7.01 -10.71
C ARG A 3 -15.09 7.42 -10.54
N ILE A 4 -14.35 6.70 -9.70
CA ILE A 4 -12.91 6.97 -9.50
C ILE A 4 -12.14 6.61 -10.77
N ASN A 5 -12.43 5.44 -11.37
CA ASN A 5 -11.79 5.03 -12.61
C ASN A 5 -11.98 6.11 -13.69
N LYS A 6 -13.22 6.55 -13.88
CA LYS A 6 -13.53 7.60 -14.86
C LYS A 6 -12.80 8.91 -14.54
N SER A 7 -12.77 9.34 -13.28
CA SER A 7 -12.06 10.54 -12.86
C SER A 7 -10.55 10.48 -13.15
N ILE A 8 -9.95 9.29 -13.05
CA ILE A 8 -8.55 9.07 -13.42
C ILE A 8 -8.39 9.15 -14.95
N GLU A 9 -9.25 8.49 -15.72
CA GLU A 9 -9.24 8.49 -17.19
C GLU A 9 -9.41 9.89 -17.77
N ASP A 10 -10.36 10.68 -17.23
CA ASP A 10 -10.67 12.05 -17.66
C ASP A 10 -9.65 13.08 -17.12
N GLY A 11 -8.76 12.68 -16.19
CA GLY A 11 -7.78 13.56 -15.56
C GLY A 11 -8.30 14.38 -14.37
N GLU A 12 -9.61 14.38 -14.11
CA GLU A 12 -10.22 15.12 -12.98
C GLU A 12 -9.70 14.69 -11.60
N PHE A 13 -9.22 13.43 -11.49
CA PHE A 13 -8.61 12.92 -10.26
C PHE A 13 -7.44 13.78 -9.80
N PHE A 14 -6.64 14.26 -10.74
CA PHE A 14 -5.44 15.07 -10.45
C PHE A 14 -5.76 16.51 -10.08
N ASP A 15 -6.99 16.96 -10.35
CA ASP A 15 -7.49 18.29 -9.96
C ASP A 15 -8.29 18.25 -8.65
N ASN A 16 -8.41 17.07 -8.02
CA ASN A 16 -9.15 16.91 -6.77
C ASN A 16 -8.52 17.75 -5.65
N THR A 17 -9.26 18.73 -5.15
CA THR A 17 -8.79 19.70 -4.15
C THR A 17 -8.33 19.04 -2.86
N VAL A 18 -9.02 17.98 -2.40
CA VAL A 18 -8.68 17.29 -1.13
C VAL A 18 -7.34 16.57 -1.26
N LEU A 19 -7.15 15.84 -2.36
CA LEU A 19 -5.89 15.13 -2.62
C LEU A 19 -4.73 16.12 -2.81
N ASN A 20 -4.95 17.19 -3.57
CA ASN A 20 -3.94 18.23 -3.77
C ASN A 20 -3.58 18.95 -2.46
N ASN A 21 -4.54 19.20 -1.57
CA ASN A 21 -4.27 19.78 -0.26
C ASN A 21 -3.44 18.84 0.62
N ALA A 22 -3.69 17.53 0.59
CA ALA A 22 -2.89 16.55 1.32
C ALA A 22 -1.43 16.53 0.81
N VAL A 23 -1.25 16.48 -0.50
CA VAL A 23 0.09 16.52 -1.13
C VAL A 23 0.80 17.85 -0.84
N LYS A 24 0.08 18.96 -0.94
CA LYS A 24 0.62 20.29 -0.58
C LYS A 24 1.09 20.34 0.88
N HIS A 25 0.30 19.79 1.80
CA HIS A 25 0.69 19.71 3.22
C HIS A 25 2.01 18.96 3.40
N VAL A 26 2.16 17.82 2.75
CA VAL A 26 3.41 17.03 2.77
C VAL A 26 4.59 17.88 2.28
N LYS A 27 4.41 18.57 1.16
CA LYS A 27 5.44 19.41 0.55
C LYS A 27 5.85 20.58 1.43
N ASP A 28 4.86 21.31 1.95
CA ASP A 28 5.09 22.52 2.77
C ASP A 28 5.81 22.17 4.10
N ASN A 29 5.62 20.95 4.61
CA ASN A 29 6.23 20.50 5.85
C ASN A 29 7.48 19.60 5.66
N GLY A 30 7.89 19.32 4.42
CA GLY A 30 9.00 18.41 4.14
C GLY A 30 8.80 17.01 4.71
N SER A 31 7.55 16.59 4.87
CA SER A 31 7.16 15.30 5.47
C SER A 31 7.00 14.20 4.42
N ALA A 32 6.53 13.03 4.83
CA ALA A 32 6.25 11.91 3.94
C ALA A 32 4.75 11.72 3.72
N LEU A 33 4.39 11.23 2.55
CA LEU A 33 3.04 10.76 2.25
C LEU A 33 2.94 9.27 2.56
N HIS A 34 2.04 8.89 3.45
CA HIS A 34 1.71 7.51 3.74
C HIS A 34 0.38 7.15 3.10
N VAL A 35 0.37 6.06 2.33
CA VAL A 35 -0.82 5.55 1.65
C VAL A 35 -1.06 4.11 2.10
N PHE A 36 -2.28 3.79 2.46
CA PHE A 36 -2.63 2.41 2.84
C PHE A 36 -3.97 2.00 2.24
N GLY A 37 -4.12 0.71 2.00
CA GLY A 37 -5.35 0.13 1.46
C GLY A 37 -5.16 -1.26 0.90
N LEU A 38 -6.27 -1.84 0.47
CA LEU A 38 -6.32 -3.18 -0.11
C LEU A 38 -5.68 -3.17 -1.50
N LEU A 39 -4.67 -4.03 -1.69
CA LEU A 39 -3.86 -4.11 -2.90
C LEU A 39 -4.31 -5.28 -3.78
N SER A 40 -5.37 -5.09 -4.54
CA SER A 40 -5.87 -6.07 -5.52
C SER A 40 -6.68 -5.41 -6.63
N ASP A 41 -7.09 -6.20 -7.61
CA ASP A 41 -8.01 -5.81 -8.69
C ASP A 41 -9.44 -6.31 -8.45
N GLY A 42 -9.74 -6.83 -7.26
CA GLY A 42 -11.07 -7.37 -6.92
C GLY A 42 -12.21 -6.39 -7.06
N GLY A 43 -11.94 -5.10 -6.92
CA GLY A 43 -12.90 -4.04 -7.23
C GLY A 43 -14.11 -3.97 -6.27
N VAL A 44 -14.01 -4.59 -5.10
CA VAL A 44 -15.06 -4.55 -4.06
C VAL A 44 -14.86 -3.35 -3.13
N HIS A 45 -13.67 -3.23 -2.55
CA HIS A 45 -13.33 -2.16 -1.60
C HIS A 45 -12.42 -1.11 -2.21
N SER A 46 -11.51 -1.53 -3.10
CA SER A 46 -10.53 -0.69 -3.76
C SER A 46 -10.10 -1.30 -5.09
N HIS A 47 -9.22 -0.62 -5.79
CA HIS A 47 -8.51 -1.16 -6.95
C HIS A 47 -7.08 -0.62 -6.94
N TYR A 48 -6.08 -1.49 -7.09
CA TYR A 48 -4.67 -1.11 -6.96
C TYR A 48 -4.22 -0.01 -7.95
N LYS A 49 -4.89 0.14 -9.10
CA LYS A 49 -4.64 1.25 -10.04
C LYS A 49 -4.98 2.63 -9.46
N HIS A 50 -5.85 2.69 -8.45
CA HIS A 50 -6.10 3.95 -7.74
C HIS A 50 -4.87 4.38 -6.93
N LEU A 51 -4.11 3.42 -6.37
CA LEU A 51 -2.80 3.69 -5.78
C LEU A 51 -1.84 4.28 -6.82
N PHE A 52 -1.82 3.72 -8.04
CA PHE A 52 -0.97 4.26 -9.11
C PHE A 52 -1.28 5.72 -9.43
N ALA A 53 -2.56 6.09 -9.47
CA ALA A 53 -2.96 7.48 -9.66
C ALA A 53 -2.49 8.40 -8.53
N ILE A 54 -2.50 7.93 -7.27
CA ILE A 54 -1.94 8.69 -6.13
C ILE A 54 -0.43 8.85 -6.28
N LEU A 55 0.29 7.82 -6.69
CA LEU A 55 1.73 7.89 -6.95
C LEU A 55 2.06 8.88 -8.07
N GLU A 56 1.28 8.88 -9.15
CA GLU A 56 1.41 9.82 -10.26
C GLU A 56 1.15 11.26 -9.79
N LEU A 57 0.13 11.48 -8.96
CA LEU A 57 -0.14 12.78 -8.35
C LEU A 57 1.04 13.27 -7.50
N ALA A 58 1.56 12.39 -6.63
CA ALA A 58 2.72 12.70 -5.80
C ALA A 58 3.94 13.08 -6.67
N LYS A 59 4.21 12.30 -7.71
CA LYS A 59 5.29 12.58 -8.66
C LYS A 59 5.10 13.94 -9.36
N LYS A 60 3.92 14.21 -9.88
CA LYS A 60 3.59 15.50 -10.54
C LYS A 60 3.81 16.69 -9.61
N GLN A 61 3.56 16.53 -8.31
CA GLN A 61 3.71 17.58 -7.32
C GLN A 61 5.11 17.65 -6.69
N GLY A 62 6.04 16.77 -7.11
CA GLY A 62 7.43 16.75 -6.62
C GLY A 62 7.56 16.22 -5.19
N ILE A 63 6.76 15.23 -4.82
CA ILE A 63 6.90 14.50 -3.56
C ILE A 63 7.81 13.30 -3.78
N ASP A 64 8.89 13.20 -3.00
CA ASP A 64 9.87 12.13 -3.11
C ASP A 64 9.62 11.00 -2.11
N LYS A 65 9.06 11.34 -0.94
CA LYS A 65 8.84 10.39 0.15
C LYS A 65 7.40 9.90 0.18
N VAL A 66 7.13 8.77 -0.48
CA VAL A 66 5.82 8.11 -0.46
C VAL A 66 5.99 6.68 0.03
N TYR A 67 5.31 6.35 1.12
CA TYR A 67 5.34 5.03 1.76
C TYR A 67 4.00 4.34 1.62
N VAL A 68 4.01 3.11 1.10
CA VAL A 68 2.83 2.30 0.88
C VAL A 68 2.75 1.19 1.94
N HIS A 69 1.60 1.14 2.61
CA HIS A 69 1.23 0.09 3.55
C HIS A 69 0.19 -0.78 2.86
N ALA A 70 0.61 -1.91 2.32
CA ALA A 70 -0.25 -2.76 1.52
C ALA A 70 -1.07 -3.72 2.37
N PHE A 71 -2.39 -3.76 2.13
CA PHE A 71 -3.26 -4.79 2.69
C PHE A 71 -3.50 -5.84 1.62
N LEU A 72 -3.18 -7.10 1.93
CA LEU A 72 -3.33 -8.22 1.00
C LEU A 72 -4.75 -8.77 1.07
N ASP A 73 -5.29 -9.15 -0.08
CA ASP A 73 -6.69 -9.52 -0.24
C ASP A 73 -6.93 -11.02 0.01
N GLY A 74 -6.74 -11.86 -0.97
CA GLY A 74 -6.96 -13.30 -0.89
C GLY A 74 -8.40 -13.73 -0.60
N ARG A 75 -9.36 -12.81 -0.68
CA ARG A 75 -10.78 -13.04 -0.42
C ARG A 75 -11.68 -12.61 -1.56
N ASP A 76 -11.45 -11.42 -2.11
CA ASP A 76 -12.15 -10.91 -3.30
C ASP A 76 -11.42 -11.32 -4.58
N VAL A 77 -10.21 -11.84 -4.46
CA VAL A 77 -9.36 -12.41 -5.50
C VAL A 77 -8.77 -13.75 -5.03
N ASP A 78 -7.97 -14.41 -5.88
CA ASP A 78 -7.29 -15.66 -5.52
C ASP A 78 -6.44 -15.54 -4.24
N GLN A 79 -6.43 -16.61 -3.44
CA GLN A 79 -5.81 -16.63 -2.11
C GLN A 79 -4.28 -16.48 -2.11
N LYS A 80 -3.61 -16.69 -3.24
CA LYS A 80 -2.16 -16.52 -3.42
C LYS A 80 -1.87 -15.69 -4.66
N SER A 81 -2.44 -14.49 -4.74
CA SER A 81 -2.31 -13.56 -5.88
C SER A 81 -1.49 -12.30 -5.57
N ALA A 82 -1.12 -12.09 -4.30
CA ALA A 82 -0.48 -10.84 -3.86
C ALA A 82 0.82 -10.53 -4.58
N LEU A 83 1.63 -11.54 -4.93
CA LEU A 83 2.91 -11.33 -5.61
C LEU A 83 2.75 -10.58 -6.95
N LYS A 84 1.69 -10.87 -7.71
CA LYS A 84 1.38 -10.13 -8.94
C LYS A 84 1.21 -8.63 -8.67
N TYR A 85 0.39 -8.27 -7.71
CA TYR A 85 0.11 -6.86 -7.41
C TYR A 85 1.31 -6.14 -6.79
N ILE A 86 2.12 -6.86 -5.99
CA ILE A 86 3.37 -6.33 -5.43
C ILE A 86 4.35 -6.03 -6.56
N GLU A 87 4.58 -6.97 -7.48
CA GLU A 87 5.50 -6.80 -8.62
C GLU A 87 5.07 -5.64 -9.52
N GLU A 88 3.79 -5.58 -9.90
CA GLU A 88 3.25 -4.48 -10.71
C GLU A 88 3.37 -3.11 -10.00
N THR A 89 3.23 -3.08 -8.67
CA THR A 89 3.39 -1.86 -7.88
C THR A 89 4.86 -1.45 -7.78
N GLU A 90 5.78 -2.38 -7.57
CA GLU A 90 7.22 -2.12 -7.56
C GLU A 90 7.72 -1.61 -8.93
N ASP A 91 7.19 -2.16 -10.02
CA ASP A 91 7.47 -1.66 -11.37
C ASP A 91 6.96 -0.23 -11.56
N LYS A 92 5.79 0.10 -11.01
CA LYS A 92 5.26 1.47 -11.00
C LYS A 92 6.13 2.42 -10.17
N PHE A 93 6.64 1.99 -9.03
CA PHE A 93 7.61 2.77 -8.25
C PHE A 93 8.86 3.09 -9.06
N LYS A 94 9.39 2.10 -9.77
CA LYS A 94 10.59 2.30 -10.63
C LYS A 94 10.29 3.23 -11.81
N GLU A 95 9.15 3.04 -12.48
CA GLU A 95 8.70 3.89 -13.60
C GLU A 95 8.62 5.36 -13.18
N LEU A 96 8.00 5.64 -12.03
CA LEU A 96 7.80 6.99 -11.55
C LEU A 96 9.01 7.57 -10.80
N GLY A 97 9.91 6.70 -10.31
CA GLY A 97 10.99 7.10 -9.41
C GLY A 97 10.50 7.59 -8.06
N VAL A 98 9.33 7.14 -7.60
CA VAL A 98 8.74 7.52 -6.31
C VAL A 98 7.92 6.37 -5.75
N GLY A 99 7.91 6.25 -4.42
CA GLY A 99 7.17 5.24 -3.69
C GLY A 99 8.00 4.02 -3.32
N GLN A 100 7.65 3.42 -2.20
CA GLN A 100 8.18 2.15 -1.72
C GLN A 100 7.22 1.52 -0.72
N PHE A 101 7.24 0.20 -0.60
CA PHE A 101 6.51 -0.47 0.46
C PHE A 101 7.18 -0.22 1.82
N ALA A 102 6.36 0.10 2.84
CA ALA A 102 6.81 0.27 4.22
C ALA A 102 6.34 -0.87 5.13
N SER A 103 5.12 -1.34 4.92
CA SER A 103 4.58 -2.52 5.61
C SER A 103 3.61 -3.28 4.74
N VAL A 104 3.41 -4.54 5.06
CA VAL A 104 2.43 -5.42 4.41
C VAL A 104 1.65 -6.16 5.49
N SER A 105 0.35 -6.32 5.29
CA SER A 105 -0.53 -7.03 6.22
C SER A 105 -1.66 -7.71 5.47
N GLY A 106 -2.03 -8.91 5.85
CA GLY A 106 -3.27 -9.52 5.38
C GLY A 106 -4.50 -8.74 5.88
N ARG A 107 -5.55 -8.72 5.08
CA ARG A 107 -6.79 -8.01 5.43
C ARG A 107 -7.47 -8.55 6.69
N TYR A 108 -7.19 -9.79 7.08
CA TYR A 108 -7.65 -10.36 8.33
C TYR A 108 -7.27 -9.52 9.54
N TYR A 109 -6.11 -8.87 9.50
CA TYR A 109 -5.62 -7.95 10.53
C TYR A 109 -6.02 -6.50 10.26
N ALA A 110 -5.75 -6.02 9.05
CA ALA A 110 -5.88 -4.60 8.73
C ALA A 110 -7.31 -4.14 8.41
N MET A 111 -8.23 -5.07 8.17
CA MET A 111 -9.61 -4.78 7.80
C MET A 111 -10.60 -5.60 8.64
N ASP A 112 -10.28 -5.82 9.92
CA ASP A 112 -11.22 -6.48 10.84
C ASP A 112 -12.51 -5.67 10.96
N ARG A 113 -13.64 -6.36 11.02
CA ARG A 113 -14.96 -5.76 11.21
C ARG A 113 -15.76 -6.47 12.30
N ASP A 114 -15.09 -7.34 13.05
CA ASP A 114 -15.68 -8.15 14.10
C ASP A 114 -15.32 -7.64 15.51
N LYS A 115 -14.72 -6.43 15.59
CA LYS A 115 -14.23 -5.80 16.82
C LYS A 115 -13.16 -6.63 17.55
N ARG A 116 -12.32 -7.29 16.76
CA ARG A 116 -11.17 -8.04 17.23
C ARG A 116 -9.96 -7.11 17.31
N TRP A 117 -9.96 -6.30 18.36
CA TRP A 117 -8.95 -5.25 18.57
C TRP A 117 -7.53 -5.79 18.61
N ASP A 118 -7.36 -7.04 19.09
CA ASP A 118 -6.11 -7.78 19.06
C ASP A 118 -5.52 -7.97 17.65
N ARG A 119 -6.36 -8.05 16.63
CA ARG A 119 -5.94 -8.12 15.21
C ARG A 119 -5.57 -6.76 14.69
N GLU A 120 -6.45 -5.77 14.88
CA GLU A 120 -6.24 -4.40 14.40
C GLU A 120 -4.98 -3.78 15.03
N GLU A 121 -4.74 -4.03 16.32
CA GLU A 121 -3.56 -3.53 17.03
C GLU A 121 -2.26 -3.96 16.34
N ARG A 122 -2.20 -5.19 15.84
CA ARG A 122 -1.00 -5.70 15.13
C ARG A 122 -0.74 -4.94 13.82
N ALA A 123 -1.79 -4.70 13.03
CA ALA A 123 -1.68 -3.93 11.80
C ALA A 123 -1.40 -2.44 12.08
N TYR A 124 -2.05 -1.88 13.10
CA TYR A 124 -1.80 -0.51 13.56
C TYR A 124 -0.35 -0.32 14.00
N ASN A 125 0.18 -1.22 14.83
CA ASN A 125 1.55 -1.15 15.32
C ASN A 125 2.58 -1.29 14.19
N ALA A 126 2.32 -2.14 13.20
CA ALA A 126 3.17 -2.24 12.03
C ALA A 126 3.24 -0.91 11.26
N ILE A 127 2.12 -0.21 11.10
CA ILE A 127 2.07 1.07 10.39
C ILE A 127 2.63 2.22 11.24
N ARG A 128 2.23 2.30 12.51
CA ARG A 128 2.50 3.47 13.36
C ARG A 128 3.83 3.39 14.08
N ASN A 129 4.20 2.20 14.56
CA ASN A 129 5.34 1.99 15.44
C ASN A 129 6.47 1.20 14.79
N PHE A 130 6.28 0.70 13.56
CA PHE A 130 7.21 -0.20 12.87
C PHE A 130 7.50 -1.47 13.69
N GLU A 131 6.49 -2.01 14.35
CA GLU A 131 6.56 -3.24 15.13
C GLU A 131 6.14 -4.44 14.28
N GLY A 132 6.97 -5.48 14.26
CA GLY A 132 6.71 -6.73 13.57
C GLY A 132 7.95 -7.35 12.95
N PRO A 133 7.81 -8.54 12.36
CA PRO A 133 8.88 -9.15 11.57
C PRO A 133 9.33 -8.21 10.45
N THR A 134 10.63 -8.22 10.12
CA THR A 134 11.20 -7.37 9.08
C THR A 134 11.72 -8.23 7.94
N PHE A 135 11.37 -7.86 6.71
CA PHE A 135 11.86 -8.49 5.48
C PHE A 135 12.56 -7.47 4.58
N THR A 136 13.44 -7.95 3.73
CA THR A 136 14.21 -7.11 2.78
C THR A 136 13.35 -6.52 1.67
N SER A 137 12.19 -7.15 1.38
CA SER A 137 11.21 -6.67 0.40
C SER A 137 9.81 -7.18 0.73
N ALA A 138 8.79 -6.54 0.17
CA ALA A 138 7.40 -7.01 0.26
C ALA A 138 7.27 -8.42 -0.32
N LYS A 139 7.89 -8.68 -1.46
CA LYS A 139 7.94 -9.99 -2.11
C LYS A 139 8.52 -11.06 -1.18
N ALA A 140 9.68 -10.82 -0.58
CA ALA A 140 10.34 -11.77 0.31
C ALA A 140 9.46 -12.13 1.52
N GLY A 141 8.76 -11.14 2.11
CA GLY A 141 7.85 -11.39 3.23
C GLY A 141 6.63 -12.24 2.83
N VAL A 142 6.03 -11.99 1.67
CA VAL A 142 4.90 -12.79 1.17
C VAL A 142 5.35 -14.21 0.82
N GLU A 143 6.47 -14.38 0.13
CA GLU A 143 7.02 -15.71 -0.19
C GLU A 143 7.32 -16.53 1.07
N ALA A 144 7.83 -15.91 2.13
CA ALA A 144 8.06 -16.57 3.41
C ALA A 144 6.75 -17.06 4.05
N ASN A 145 5.67 -16.27 3.96
CA ASN A 145 4.34 -16.66 4.42
C ASN A 145 3.80 -17.84 3.58
N TYR A 146 3.92 -17.78 2.26
CA TYR A 146 3.48 -18.87 1.38
C TYR A 146 4.18 -20.21 1.64
N LYS A 147 5.48 -20.19 2.01
CA LYS A 147 6.22 -21.39 2.40
C LYS A 147 5.68 -22.04 3.68
N ASN A 148 4.99 -21.27 4.51
CA ASN A 148 4.34 -21.75 5.74
C ASN A 148 2.82 -21.95 5.54
N ASP A 149 2.36 -22.08 4.29
CA ASP A 149 0.95 -22.25 3.90
C ASP A 149 0.01 -21.14 4.38
N VAL A 150 0.56 -19.94 4.68
CA VAL A 150 -0.21 -18.75 5.00
C VAL A 150 -0.58 -18.04 3.70
N THR A 151 -1.89 -17.87 3.45
CA THR A 151 -2.42 -17.18 2.26
C THR A 151 -2.54 -15.68 2.49
N ASP A 152 -2.77 -14.92 1.42
CA ASP A 152 -2.79 -13.44 1.42
C ASP A 152 -3.62 -12.84 2.55
N GLU A 153 -4.85 -13.31 2.72
CA GLU A 153 -5.77 -12.80 3.75
C GLU A 153 -5.16 -12.84 5.16
N PHE A 154 -4.38 -13.87 5.46
CA PHE A 154 -3.87 -14.19 6.80
C PHE A 154 -2.40 -13.84 7.01
N VAL A 155 -1.77 -13.17 6.06
CA VAL A 155 -0.38 -12.71 6.22
C VAL A 155 -0.26 -11.81 7.43
N GLU A 156 0.58 -12.23 8.39
CA GLU A 156 0.84 -11.40 9.59
C GLU A 156 1.50 -10.08 9.21
N PRO A 157 1.12 -8.98 9.88
CA PRO A 157 1.73 -7.68 9.63
C PRO A 157 3.25 -7.74 9.74
N PHE A 158 3.95 -7.27 8.70
CA PHE A 158 5.40 -7.20 8.68
C PHE A 158 5.90 -5.89 8.09
N ILE A 159 7.14 -5.55 8.42
CA ILE A 159 7.83 -4.35 7.99
C ILE A 159 8.72 -4.68 6.80
N VAL A 160 8.71 -3.82 5.81
CA VAL A 160 9.71 -3.84 4.73
C VAL A 160 10.88 -2.98 5.16
N CYS A 161 12.08 -3.57 5.18
CA CYS A 161 13.30 -2.85 5.52
C CYS A 161 13.54 -1.74 4.49
N LEU A 162 13.37 -0.52 4.93
CA LEU A 162 13.73 0.64 4.15
C LEU A 162 15.26 0.72 4.22
N LEU A 163 15.93 0.23 3.19
CA LEU A 163 17.35 0.50 3.02
C LEU A 163 17.45 2.01 2.82
N TYR A 164 17.81 2.73 3.88
CA TYR A 164 18.34 4.07 3.73
C TYR A 164 19.64 3.91 2.94
N THR A 165 19.57 4.16 1.63
CA THR A 165 20.78 4.54 0.91
C THR A 165 21.15 5.91 1.45
N SER A 166 22.02 5.92 2.47
CA SER A 166 22.71 7.12 2.86
C SER A 166 23.60 7.53 1.71
N ASP A 167 23.24 8.58 1.01
CA ASP A 167 24.20 9.38 0.26
C ASP A 167 24.96 10.28 1.23
#